data_8f4cd0d4a8ba3b0e3b809a97d99ae5fd
#
_entry.id   8f4cd0d4a8ba3b0e3b809a97d99ae5fd
#
_cell.length_a   1.000
_cell.length_b   1.000
_cell.length_c   1.000
_cell.angle_alpha   90.00
_cell.angle_beta   90.00
_cell.angle_gamma   90.00
#
_symmetry.space_group_name_H-M   'P 1'
#
loop_
_entity.id
_entity.type
_entity.pdbx_description
1 polymer ?
#
loop_
_entity_poly.entity_id
_entity_poly.type
_entity_poly.pdbx_seq_one_letter_code
_entity_poly.pdbx_strand_id
1 'polypeptide(L)'
;DPHLWRQLRHLAVIGPAALPPDQLDRYNRVINDMLEIFNSATICAYNEPLRCGLRLEPDIQNIMAHSHDWDELQHTWVEWNRRSGMKVRDLYEQLVDLSNYAARLNNFTDYAEYWMFPYEAASLRFDLEDVWEEIRPLYEQLHAYIRRKLRDLYGPEKISRQAPLPAHILGNIWAQSWSNILDVTIPYPGKNFLDVTTEMNKQGYTPGTMFRLAE
;
A
#
# COMPACT_ATOMS: atom_id res chain seq x y z
N ASP A 1 15.32 -31.73 -21.66
CA ASP A 1 15.39 -31.52 -20.21
C ASP A 1 14.35 -30.47 -19.79
N PRO A 2 13.32 -30.85 -19.00
CA PRO A 2 12.26 -29.93 -18.57
C PRO A 2 12.78 -28.75 -17.75
N HIS A 3 13.83 -28.95 -16.94
CA HIS A 3 14.40 -27.89 -16.13
C HIS A 3 15.12 -26.84 -16.99
N LEU A 4 15.87 -27.28 -17.99
CA LEU A 4 16.51 -26.38 -18.93
C LEU A 4 15.48 -25.61 -19.78
N TRP A 5 14.42 -26.29 -20.22
CA TRP A 5 13.33 -25.65 -20.96
C TRP A 5 12.65 -24.55 -20.13
N ARG A 6 12.33 -24.86 -18.86
CA ARG A 6 11.74 -23.88 -17.93
C ARG A 6 12.64 -22.67 -17.74
N GLN A 7 13.94 -22.86 -17.51
CA GLN A 7 14.91 -21.77 -17.37
C GLN A 7 14.97 -20.90 -18.64
N LEU A 8 15.07 -21.52 -19.82
CA LEU A 8 15.11 -20.79 -21.09
C LEU A 8 13.81 -20.03 -21.35
N ARG A 9 12.66 -20.60 -20.99
CA ARG A 9 11.36 -19.91 -21.09
C ARG A 9 11.32 -18.63 -20.23
N HIS A 10 11.83 -18.68 -18.99
CA HIS A 10 11.89 -17.51 -18.14
C HIS A 10 12.88 -16.46 -18.67
N LEU A 11 14.03 -16.88 -19.16
CA LEU A 11 15.03 -15.98 -19.73
C LEU A 11 14.58 -15.34 -21.06
N ALA A 12 13.67 -15.95 -21.79
CA ALA A 12 13.12 -15.41 -23.04
C ALA A 12 12.17 -14.22 -22.80
N VAL A 13 11.64 -14.07 -21.57
CA VAL A 13 10.75 -12.96 -21.19
C VAL A 13 11.62 -11.81 -20.68
N ILE A 14 11.81 -10.80 -21.51
CA ILE A 14 12.67 -9.65 -21.21
C ILE A 14 11.91 -8.40 -20.71
N GLY A 15 10.58 -8.50 -20.58
CA GLY A 15 9.73 -7.44 -20.06
C GLY A 15 9.84 -6.12 -20.83
N PRO A 16 9.96 -4.96 -20.15
CA PRO A 16 10.06 -3.66 -20.81
C PRO A 16 11.23 -3.50 -21.77
N ALA A 17 12.29 -4.31 -21.63
CA ALA A 17 13.41 -4.30 -22.57
C ALA A 17 13.03 -4.75 -24.01
N ALA A 18 11.86 -5.33 -24.21
CA ALA A 18 11.31 -5.64 -25.52
C ALA A 18 10.79 -4.40 -26.28
N LEU A 19 10.59 -3.28 -25.61
CA LEU A 19 10.14 -2.04 -26.23
C LEU A 19 11.16 -1.53 -27.25
N PRO A 20 10.71 -0.87 -28.35
CA PRO A 20 11.58 -0.07 -29.21
C PRO A 20 12.37 0.96 -28.39
N PRO A 21 13.60 1.33 -28.79
CA PRO A 21 14.47 2.20 -28.00
C PRO A 21 13.83 3.52 -27.55
N ASP A 22 13.09 4.19 -28.41
CA ASP A 22 12.38 5.43 -28.11
C ASP A 22 11.25 5.23 -27.08
N GLN A 23 10.55 4.11 -27.16
CA GLN A 23 9.49 3.75 -26.21
C GLN A 23 10.07 3.31 -24.86
N LEU A 24 11.21 2.62 -24.84
CA LEU A 24 11.92 2.26 -23.63
C LEU A 24 12.45 3.50 -22.90
N ASP A 25 13.02 4.46 -23.64
CA ASP A 25 13.45 5.73 -23.09
C ASP A 25 12.27 6.51 -22.49
N ARG A 26 11.12 6.50 -23.16
CA ARG A 26 9.90 7.12 -22.64
C ARG A 26 9.41 6.42 -21.38
N TYR A 27 9.37 5.10 -21.38
CA TYR A 27 8.99 4.27 -20.23
C TYR A 27 9.82 4.62 -18.99
N ASN A 28 11.14 4.67 -19.15
CA ASN A 28 12.07 5.01 -18.07
C ASN A 28 11.88 6.46 -17.59
N ARG A 29 11.68 7.42 -18.49
CA ARG A 29 11.41 8.82 -18.13
C ARG A 29 10.12 8.95 -17.34
N VAL A 30 9.03 8.34 -17.79
CA VAL A 30 7.75 8.40 -17.10
C VAL A 30 7.87 7.86 -15.66
N ILE A 31 8.56 6.74 -15.46
CA ILE A 31 8.81 6.21 -14.11
C ILE A 31 9.61 7.19 -13.27
N ASN A 32 10.70 7.74 -13.80
CA ASN A 32 11.54 8.69 -13.06
C ASN A 32 10.78 9.97 -12.70
N ASP A 33 9.99 10.52 -13.62
CA ASP A 33 9.17 11.72 -13.38
C ASP A 33 8.13 11.46 -12.28
N MET A 34 7.49 10.28 -12.29
CA MET A 34 6.54 9.88 -11.24
C MET A 34 7.24 9.74 -9.88
N LEU A 35 8.42 9.11 -9.85
CA LEU A 35 9.23 8.96 -8.63
C LEU A 35 9.69 10.32 -8.10
N GLU A 36 10.09 11.23 -8.96
CA GLU A 36 10.50 12.59 -8.58
C GLU A 36 9.33 13.34 -7.93
N ILE A 37 8.14 13.32 -8.55
CA ILE A 37 6.93 13.92 -7.99
C ILE A 37 6.60 13.33 -6.62
N PHE A 38 6.62 12.00 -6.50
CA PHE A 38 6.28 11.31 -5.25
C PHE A 38 7.29 11.60 -4.14
N ASN A 39 8.59 11.54 -4.44
CA ASN A 39 9.65 11.71 -3.45
C ASN A 39 9.84 13.17 -3.02
N SER A 40 9.50 14.14 -3.88
CA SER A 40 9.58 15.58 -3.58
C SER A 40 8.29 16.14 -2.96
N ALA A 41 7.19 15.39 -2.97
CA ALA A 41 5.91 15.84 -2.45
C ALA A 41 5.99 16.15 -0.95
N THR A 42 5.46 17.30 -0.58
CA THR A 42 5.33 17.73 0.82
C THR A 42 4.00 18.42 1.04
N ILE A 43 3.53 18.42 2.29
CA ILE A 43 2.32 19.13 2.70
C ILE A 43 2.60 20.10 3.82
N CYS A 44 1.63 20.96 4.15
CA CYS A 44 1.65 21.79 5.35
C CYS A 44 0.81 21.16 6.46
N ALA A 45 1.16 21.41 7.71
CA ALA A 45 0.42 20.91 8.86
C ALA A 45 -1.00 21.53 8.94
N TYR A 46 -1.96 20.77 9.45
CA TYR A 46 -3.34 21.21 9.61
C TYR A 46 -3.46 22.35 10.63
N ASN A 47 -2.91 22.13 11.82
CA ASN A 47 -3.01 23.09 12.93
C ASN A 47 -2.01 24.25 12.85
N GLU A 48 -1.01 24.16 11.99
CA GLU A 48 0.05 25.15 11.79
C GLU A 48 0.26 25.37 10.28
N PRO A 49 -0.62 26.13 9.58
CA PRO A 49 -0.57 26.25 8.12
C PRO A 49 0.73 26.82 7.54
N LEU A 50 1.54 27.48 8.36
CA LEU A 50 2.87 27.99 7.99
C LEU A 50 3.99 26.95 8.17
N ARG A 51 3.73 25.86 8.86
CA ARG A 51 4.63 24.73 9.01
C ARG A 51 4.47 23.79 7.82
N CYS A 52 5.23 24.06 6.77
CA CYS A 52 5.23 23.27 5.53
C CYS A 52 6.49 22.41 5.40
N GLY A 53 6.51 21.55 4.37
CA GLY A 53 7.64 20.64 4.11
C GLY A 53 7.52 19.29 4.81
N LEU A 54 6.32 18.94 5.33
CA LEU A 54 6.08 17.63 5.91
C LEU A 54 6.16 16.57 4.81
N ARG A 55 7.04 15.58 5.00
CA ARG A 55 7.29 14.48 4.07
C ARG A 55 6.45 13.26 4.43
N LEU A 56 6.31 12.33 3.48
CA LEU A 56 5.66 11.06 3.74
C LEU A 56 6.27 10.36 4.96
N GLU A 57 7.59 10.26 4.97
CA GLU A 57 8.37 9.71 6.08
C GLU A 57 9.29 10.80 6.65
N PRO A 58 9.28 10.98 7.98
CA PRO A 58 8.44 10.32 8.99
C PRO A 58 7.12 11.05 9.28
N ASP A 59 6.90 12.27 8.78
CA ASP A 59 5.91 13.22 9.29
C ASP A 59 4.48 12.73 9.06
N ILE A 60 4.11 12.50 7.79
CA ILE A 60 2.75 12.07 7.42
C ILE A 60 2.43 10.70 8.01
N GLN A 61 3.38 9.77 7.99
CA GLN A 61 3.18 8.46 8.61
C GLN A 61 2.92 8.57 10.11
N ASN A 62 3.64 9.43 10.82
CA ASN A 62 3.42 9.67 12.25
C ASN A 62 2.04 10.29 12.53
N ILE A 63 1.61 11.26 11.73
CA ILE A 63 0.26 11.83 11.86
C ILE A 63 -0.80 10.75 11.66
N MET A 64 -0.72 10.01 10.55
CA MET A 64 -1.71 8.98 10.22
C MET A 64 -1.74 7.82 11.22
N ALA A 65 -0.62 7.55 11.90
CA ALA A 65 -0.51 6.46 12.87
C ALA A 65 -1.01 6.85 14.27
N HIS A 66 -0.88 8.10 14.67
CA HIS A 66 -1.08 8.49 16.08
C HIS A 66 -2.18 9.53 16.29
N SER A 67 -2.56 10.30 15.26
CA SER A 67 -3.65 11.25 15.40
C SER A 67 -5.01 10.55 15.40
N HIS A 68 -5.91 11.08 16.24
CA HIS A 68 -7.34 10.72 16.24
C HIS A 68 -8.21 11.91 15.86
N ASP A 69 -7.61 13.03 15.50
CA ASP A 69 -8.32 14.21 15.01
C ASP A 69 -8.80 13.96 13.58
N TRP A 70 -10.12 13.95 13.39
CA TRP A 70 -10.74 13.70 12.09
C TRP A 70 -10.28 14.68 11.02
N ASP A 71 -10.24 15.98 11.37
CA ASP A 71 -9.98 17.04 10.41
C ASP A 71 -8.49 17.09 10.03
N GLU A 72 -7.60 16.82 11.00
CA GLU A 72 -6.16 16.67 10.73
C GLU A 72 -5.87 15.48 9.83
N LEU A 73 -6.46 14.31 10.12
CA LEU A 73 -6.30 13.11 9.30
C LEU A 73 -6.85 13.32 7.88
N GLN A 74 -8.03 13.95 7.75
CA GLN A 74 -8.63 14.25 6.45
C GLN A 74 -7.77 15.24 5.65
N HIS A 75 -7.32 16.32 6.28
CA HIS A 75 -6.43 17.31 5.65
C HIS A 75 -5.14 16.64 5.16
N THR A 76 -4.49 15.85 5.99
CA THR A 76 -3.25 15.15 5.69
C THR A 76 -3.44 14.21 4.49
N TRP A 77 -4.51 13.42 4.49
CA TRP A 77 -4.83 12.48 3.41
C TRP A 77 -5.13 13.21 2.08
N VAL A 78 -5.97 14.26 2.14
CA VAL A 78 -6.36 15.04 0.95
C VAL A 78 -5.17 15.78 0.35
N GLU A 79 -4.40 16.49 1.17
CA GLU A 79 -3.25 17.25 0.68
C GLU A 79 -2.14 16.35 0.14
N TRP A 80 -1.87 15.21 0.78
CA TRP A 80 -0.93 14.24 0.26
C TRP A 80 -1.34 13.71 -1.13
N ASN A 81 -2.58 13.27 -1.29
CA ASN A 81 -3.08 12.80 -2.57
C ASN A 81 -3.08 13.90 -3.64
N ARG A 82 -3.38 15.14 -3.26
CA ARG A 82 -3.32 16.30 -4.17
C ARG A 82 -1.90 16.60 -4.64
N ARG A 83 -0.91 16.45 -3.76
CA ARG A 83 0.50 16.74 -4.05
C ARG A 83 1.24 15.59 -4.74
N SER A 84 0.77 14.37 -4.60
CA SER A 84 1.37 13.16 -5.17
C SER A 84 0.48 12.53 -6.24
N GLY A 85 -0.52 11.75 -5.87
CA GLY A 85 -1.32 10.91 -6.78
C GLY A 85 -1.99 11.68 -7.91
N MET A 86 -2.57 12.84 -7.60
CA MET A 86 -3.21 13.68 -8.64
C MET A 86 -2.20 14.26 -9.65
N LYS A 87 -0.94 14.43 -9.25
CA LYS A 87 0.10 14.97 -10.12
C LYS A 87 0.67 13.93 -11.08
N VAL A 88 0.63 12.65 -10.72
CA VAL A 88 1.18 11.57 -11.54
C VAL A 88 0.14 10.90 -12.44
N ARG A 89 -1.12 11.30 -12.40
CA ARG A 89 -2.22 10.62 -13.10
C ARG A 89 -1.95 10.42 -14.59
N ASP A 90 -1.63 11.49 -15.31
CA ASP A 90 -1.40 11.43 -16.75
C ASP A 90 -0.13 10.64 -17.12
N LEU A 91 0.87 10.68 -16.23
CA LEU A 91 2.08 9.85 -16.37
C LEU A 91 1.76 8.38 -16.13
N TYR A 92 0.91 8.08 -15.17
CA TYR A 92 0.48 6.72 -14.87
C TYR A 92 -0.30 6.09 -16.04
N GLU A 93 -1.20 6.85 -16.68
CA GLU A 93 -1.91 6.39 -17.89
C GLU A 93 -0.91 6.02 -19.00
N GLN A 94 0.11 6.85 -19.23
CA GLN A 94 1.18 6.55 -20.18
C GLN A 94 1.99 5.31 -19.78
N LEU A 95 2.28 5.16 -18.49
CA LEU A 95 2.98 3.97 -17.98
C LEU A 95 2.17 2.69 -18.21
N VAL A 96 0.86 2.74 -18.01
CA VAL A 96 -0.04 1.60 -18.28
C VAL A 96 -0.01 1.21 -19.75
N ASP A 97 -0.10 2.16 -20.66
CA ASP A 97 -0.07 1.90 -22.12
C ASP A 97 1.27 1.28 -22.55
N LEU A 98 2.39 1.84 -22.09
CA LEU A 98 3.73 1.34 -22.39
C LEU A 98 3.97 -0.05 -21.78
N SER A 99 3.50 -0.27 -20.55
CA SER A 99 3.60 -1.57 -19.86
C SER A 99 2.80 -2.65 -20.61
N ASN A 100 1.58 -2.35 -21.01
CA ASN A 100 0.76 -3.26 -21.80
C ASN A 100 1.35 -3.53 -23.19
N TYR A 101 1.98 -2.52 -23.80
CA TYR A 101 2.69 -2.72 -25.05
C TYR A 101 3.91 -3.65 -24.88
N ALA A 102 4.71 -3.44 -23.83
CA ALA A 102 5.81 -4.34 -23.49
C ALA A 102 5.35 -5.77 -23.23
N ALA A 103 4.24 -5.96 -22.52
CA ALA A 103 3.65 -7.27 -22.27
C ALA A 103 3.29 -8.00 -23.58
N ARG A 104 2.64 -7.30 -24.52
CA ARG A 104 2.31 -7.86 -25.85
C ARG A 104 3.54 -8.26 -26.66
N LEU A 105 4.63 -7.51 -26.58
CA LEU A 105 5.92 -7.87 -27.23
C LEU A 105 6.57 -9.12 -26.61
N ASN A 106 6.22 -9.45 -25.36
CA ASN A 106 6.63 -10.68 -24.67
C ASN A 106 5.56 -11.80 -24.79
N ASN A 107 4.59 -11.67 -25.71
CA ASN A 107 3.50 -12.64 -25.96
C ASN A 107 2.49 -12.79 -24.81
N PHE A 108 2.31 -11.76 -23.99
CA PHE A 108 1.22 -11.69 -23.00
C PHE A 108 0.09 -10.79 -23.51
N THR A 109 -1.11 -10.99 -23.02
CA THR A 109 -2.28 -10.18 -23.37
C THR A 109 -2.15 -8.76 -22.83
N ASP A 110 -1.73 -8.66 -21.57
CA ASP A 110 -1.55 -7.40 -20.84
C ASP A 110 -0.45 -7.54 -19.76
N TYR A 111 -0.20 -6.45 -19.05
CA TYR A 111 0.85 -6.42 -18.04
C TYR A 111 0.48 -7.18 -16.77
N ALA A 112 -0.80 -7.44 -16.50
CA ALA A 112 -1.23 -8.29 -15.39
C ALA A 112 -0.88 -9.75 -15.66
N GLU A 113 -1.10 -10.25 -16.89
CA GLU A 113 -0.67 -11.59 -17.28
C GLU A 113 0.86 -11.74 -17.19
N TYR A 114 1.61 -10.71 -17.63
CA TYR A 114 3.07 -10.67 -17.43
C TYR A 114 3.46 -10.77 -15.95
N TRP A 115 2.78 -10.08 -15.05
CA TRP A 115 3.03 -10.15 -13.59
C TRP A 115 2.67 -11.52 -12.99
N MET A 116 1.69 -12.22 -13.54
CA MET A 116 1.32 -13.57 -13.11
C MET A 116 2.28 -14.65 -13.59
N PHE A 117 3.03 -14.39 -14.66
CA PHE A 117 3.93 -15.37 -15.29
C PHE A 117 4.95 -16.03 -14.34
N PRO A 118 5.62 -15.33 -13.40
CA PRO A 118 6.57 -15.94 -12.46
C PRO A 118 5.96 -16.99 -11.53
N TYR A 119 4.66 -16.95 -11.29
CA TYR A 119 3.96 -17.95 -10.46
C TYR A 119 3.74 -19.28 -11.19
N GLU A 120 3.91 -19.32 -12.50
CA GLU A 120 3.80 -20.52 -13.35
C GLU A 120 2.48 -21.29 -13.18
N ALA A 121 1.41 -20.63 -12.76
CA ALA A 121 0.10 -21.21 -12.52
C ALA A 121 -0.93 -20.60 -13.49
N ALA A 122 -1.43 -21.42 -14.43
CA ALA A 122 -2.42 -20.97 -15.39
C ALA A 122 -3.78 -20.61 -14.75
N SER A 123 -4.07 -21.20 -13.59
CA SER A 123 -5.30 -20.99 -12.81
C SER A 123 -5.15 -19.87 -11.76
N LEU A 124 -3.98 -19.22 -11.62
CA LEU A 124 -3.68 -18.29 -10.50
C LEU A 124 -4.79 -17.28 -10.22
N ARG A 125 -5.38 -16.71 -11.28
CA ARG A 125 -6.46 -15.74 -11.13
C ARG A 125 -7.68 -16.35 -10.45
N PHE A 126 -8.09 -17.53 -10.90
CA PHE A 126 -9.23 -18.25 -10.34
C PHE A 126 -8.95 -18.76 -8.93
N ASP A 127 -7.73 -19.26 -8.68
CA ASP A 127 -7.31 -19.72 -7.35
C ASP A 127 -7.34 -18.56 -6.33
N LEU A 128 -6.96 -17.36 -6.74
CA LEU A 128 -7.04 -16.15 -5.89
C LEU A 128 -8.49 -15.70 -5.64
N GLU A 129 -9.35 -15.79 -6.66
CA GLU A 129 -10.78 -15.50 -6.53
C GLU A 129 -11.45 -16.50 -5.57
N ASP A 130 -11.15 -17.78 -5.68
CA ASP A 130 -11.68 -18.82 -4.78
C ASP A 130 -11.23 -18.59 -3.33
N VAL A 131 -9.95 -18.34 -3.10
CA VAL A 131 -9.42 -18.01 -1.76
C VAL A 131 -10.10 -16.75 -1.19
N TRP A 132 -10.33 -15.73 -2.03
CA TRP A 132 -11.05 -14.54 -1.59
C TRP A 132 -12.49 -14.86 -1.15
N GLU A 133 -13.22 -15.68 -1.91
CA GLU A 133 -14.58 -16.06 -1.54
C GLU A 133 -14.64 -16.83 -0.21
N GLU A 134 -13.62 -17.63 0.12
CA GLU A 134 -13.51 -18.30 1.41
C GLU A 134 -13.24 -17.32 2.57
N ILE A 135 -12.41 -16.29 2.35
CA ILE A 135 -12.01 -15.32 3.37
C ILE A 135 -13.06 -14.19 3.53
N ARG A 136 -13.78 -13.84 2.48
CA ARG A 136 -14.70 -12.70 2.43
C ARG A 136 -15.66 -12.64 3.61
N PRO A 137 -16.32 -13.72 4.08
CA PRO A 137 -17.24 -13.64 5.21
C PRO A 137 -16.58 -13.15 6.51
N LEU A 138 -15.32 -13.56 6.76
CA LEU A 138 -14.53 -13.09 7.90
C LEU A 138 -14.16 -11.62 7.74
N TYR A 139 -13.70 -11.22 6.54
CA TYR A 139 -13.35 -9.84 6.25
C TYR A 139 -14.54 -8.88 6.42
N GLU A 140 -15.72 -9.26 5.92
CA GLU A 140 -16.94 -8.47 6.06
C GLU A 140 -17.34 -8.25 7.53
N GLN A 141 -17.21 -9.28 8.38
CA GLN A 141 -17.47 -9.16 9.81
C GLN A 141 -16.44 -8.27 10.51
N LEU A 142 -15.16 -8.44 10.19
CA LEU A 142 -14.09 -7.56 10.70
C LEU A 142 -14.33 -6.11 10.30
N HIS A 143 -14.63 -5.86 9.02
CA HIS A 143 -14.93 -4.54 8.51
C HIS A 143 -16.16 -3.91 9.20
N ALA A 144 -17.21 -4.68 9.42
CA ALA A 144 -18.41 -4.22 10.15
C ALA A 144 -18.10 -3.88 11.62
N TYR A 145 -17.26 -4.69 12.28
CA TYR A 145 -16.79 -4.44 13.64
C TYR A 145 -15.97 -3.14 13.72
N ILE A 146 -14.99 -2.95 12.84
CA ILE A 146 -14.16 -1.72 12.77
C ILE A 146 -15.05 -0.52 12.49
N ARG A 147 -16.00 -0.60 11.55
CA ARG A 147 -16.99 0.46 11.29
C ARG A 147 -17.73 0.84 12.57
N ARG A 148 -18.18 -0.12 13.36
CA ARG A 148 -18.89 0.14 14.60
C ARG A 148 -18.02 0.91 15.58
N LYS A 149 -16.76 0.47 15.78
CA LYS A 149 -15.82 1.13 16.69
C LYS A 149 -15.48 2.55 16.25
N LEU A 150 -15.20 2.75 14.98
CA LEU A 150 -14.93 4.09 14.43
C LEU A 150 -16.16 5.00 14.48
N ARG A 151 -17.37 4.43 14.28
CA ARG A 151 -18.61 5.18 14.42
C ARG A 151 -18.89 5.59 15.88
N ASP A 152 -18.54 4.74 16.84
CA ASP A 152 -18.65 5.07 18.27
C ASP A 152 -17.65 6.18 18.66
N LEU A 153 -16.48 6.23 17.99
CA LEU A 153 -15.45 7.29 18.20
C LEU A 153 -15.82 8.62 17.53
N TYR A 154 -16.13 8.59 16.22
CA TYR A 154 -16.27 9.82 15.41
C TYR A 154 -17.71 10.30 15.23
N GLY A 155 -18.69 9.50 15.64
CA GLY A 155 -20.11 9.82 15.55
C GLY A 155 -20.83 9.33 14.30
N PRO A 156 -22.16 9.21 14.40
CA PRO A 156 -23.00 8.70 13.31
C PRO A 156 -23.11 9.64 12.11
N GLU A 157 -22.88 10.91 12.31
CA GLU A 157 -22.89 11.95 11.27
C GLU A 157 -21.69 11.85 10.32
N LYS A 158 -20.55 11.40 10.83
CA LYS A 158 -19.30 11.24 10.06
C LYS A 158 -19.20 9.85 9.43
N ILE A 159 -19.70 8.81 10.11
CA ILE A 159 -19.58 7.42 9.64
C ILE A 159 -20.95 6.79 9.46
N SER A 160 -21.36 6.60 8.22
CA SER A 160 -22.59 5.90 7.86
C SER A 160 -22.51 4.40 8.21
N ARG A 161 -23.69 3.80 8.44
CA ARG A 161 -23.79 2.33 8.58
C ARG A 161 -23.59 1.57 7.27
N GLN A 162 -23.81 2.20 6.12
CA GLN A 162 -23.88 1.55 4.82
C GLN A 162 -22.88 2.11 3.78
N ALA A 163 -22.49 3.38 3.91
CA ALA A 163 -21.53 4.01 3.00
C ALA A 163 -20.10 3.44 3.21
N PRO A 164 -19.19 3.59 2.24
CA PRO A 164 -17.78 3.23 2.43
C PRO A 164 -17.17 3.91 3.66
N LEU A 165 -16.22 3.23 4.33
CA LEU A 165 -15.43 3.86 5.38
C LEU A 165 -14.48 4.89 4.79
N PRO A 166 -14.35 6.08 5.39
CA PRO A 166 -13.35 7.05 4.98
C PRO A 166 -11.92 6.50 5.15
N ALA A 167 -11.11 6.58 4.11
CA ALA A 167 -9.78 5.98 4.11
C ALA A 167 -8.81 6.63 5.11
N HIS A 168 -9.00 7.91 5.43
CA HIS A 168 -8.09 8.69 6.28
C HIS A 168 -8.09 8.28 7.76
N ILE A 169 -9.07 7.49 8.23
CA ILE A 169 -9.20 7.09 9.65
C ILE A 169 -8.73 5.66 9.93
N LEU A 170 -8.05 5.01 9.00
CA LEU A 170 -7.68 3.59 9.08
C LEU A 170 -6.21 3.34 9.44
N GLY A 171 -5.54 4.32 10.02
CA GLY A 171 -4.25 4.14 10.68
C GLY A 171 -3.01 4.30 9.79
N ASN A 172 -3.15 4.42 8.48
CA ASN A 172 -2.08 4.84 7.56
C ASN A 172 -2.63 5.51 6.31
N ILE A 173 -1.74 6.14 5.53
CA ILE A 173 -2.13 6.95 4.38
C ILE A 173 -2.80 6.12 3.26
N TRP A 174 -2.54 4.82 3.18
CA TRP A 174 -3.10 3.90 2.18
C TRP A 174 -4.28 3.06 2.71
N ALA A 175 -4.62 3.19 3.99
CA ALA A 175 -5.65 2.38 4.66
C ALA A 175 -5.42 0.86 4.55
N GLN A 176 -4.17 0.43 4.37
CA GLN A 176 -3.82 -0.98 4.09
C GLN A 176 -3.49 -1.79 5.35
N SER A 177 -3.13 -1.12 6.46
CA SER A 177 -2.88 -1.74 7.75
C SER A 177 -3.60 -0.96 8.84
N TRP A 178 -4.43 -1.66 9.61
CA TRP A 178 -5.26 -1.07 10.66
C TRP A 178 -4.67 -1.24 12.06
N SER A 179 -3.41 -1.68 12.17
CA SER A 179 -2.74 -1.89 13.45
C SER A 179 -2.62 -0.62 14.30
N ASN A 180 -2.49 0.54 13.66
CA ASN A 180 -2.36 1.82 14.36
C ASN A 180 -3.66 2.35 14.99
N ILE A 181 -4.81 1.72 14.71
CA ILE A 181 -6.08 2.02 15.38
C ILE A 181 -6.48 0.94 16.38
N LEU A 182 -5.54 0.08 16.78
CA LEU A 182 -5.80 -1.01 17.72
C LEU A 182 -6.29 -0.51 19.07
N ASP A 183 -5.76 0.60 19.56
CA ASP A 183 -6.14 1.23 20.83
C ASP A 183 -7.65 1.54 20.93
N VAL A 184 -8.26 1.98 19.81
CA VAL A 184 -9.69 2.28 19.73
C VAL A 184 -10.54 1.08 19.29
N THR A 185 -9.94 0.05 18.72
CA THR A 185 -10.66 -1.11 18.16
C THR A 185 -10.54 -2.38 18.98
N ILE A 186 -9.62 -2.44 19.95
CA ILE A 186 -9.43 -3.63 20.79
C ILE A 186 -10.76 -4.06 21.49
N PRO A 187 -11.15 -5.36 21.38
CA PRO A 187 -12.43 -5.81 21.95
C PRO A 187 -12.49 -5.74 23.46
N TYR A 188 -11.35 -5.98 24.12
CA TYR A 188 -11.22 -6.08 25.57
C TYR A 188 -10.12 -5.13 26.08
N PRO A 189 -10.44 -3.84 26.29
CA PRO A 189 -9.47 -2.88 26.85
C PRO A 189 -8.91 -3.39 28.17
N GLY A 190 -7.58 -3.26 28.36
CA GLY A 190 -6.90 -3.72 29.58
C GLY A 190 -6.49 -5.20 29.58
N LYS A 191 -6.86 -5.99 28.58
CA LYS A 191 -6.23 -7.29 28.33
C LYS A 191 -4.89 -7.07 27.63
N ASN A 192 -3.85 -7.73 28.13
CA ASN A 192 -2.52 -7.59 27.55
C ASN A 192 -2.53 -8.04 26.08
N PHE A 193 -2.18 -7.14 25.19
CA PHE A 193 -1.77 -7.49 23.85
C PHE A 193 -0.36 -8.10 23.91
N LEU A 194 -0.11 -9.15 23.14
CA LEU A 194 1.18 -9.82 23.10
C LEU A 194 2.20 -8.99 22.31
N ASP A 195 2.61 -7.85 22.88
CA ASP A 195 3.72 -7.07 22.36
C ASP A 195 4.98 -7.37 23.17
N VAL A 196 5.89 -8.09 22.57
CA VAL A 196 7.16 -8.49 23.19
C VAL A 196 8.22 -7.39 23.12
N THR A 197 8.01 -6.31 22.40
CA THR A 197 8.98 -5.24 22.14
C THR A 197 9.51 -4.64 23.43
N THR A 198 8.60 -4.29 24.35
CA THR A 198 8.98 -3.70 25.64
C THR A 198 9.84 -4.66 26.46
N GLU A 199 9.50 -5.95 26.46
CA GLU A 199 10.24 -6.95 27.20
C GLU A 199 11.60 -7.26 26.56
N MET A 200 11.67 -7.34 25.25
CA MET A 200 12.93 -7.47 24.53
C MET A 200 13.87 -6.30 24.80
N ASN A 201 13.37 -5.06 24.80
CA ASN A 201 14.15 -3.88 25.13
C ASN A 201 14.68 -3.93 26.56
N LYS A 202 13.88 -4.37 27.55
CA LYS A 202 14.31 -4.55 28.94
C LYS A 202 15.41 -5.60 29.07
N GLN A 203 15.35 -6.66 28.27
CA GLN A 203 16.36 -7.72 28.22
C GLN A 203 17.60 -7.33 27.42
N GLY A 204 17.68 -6.10 26.90
CA GLY A 204 18.85 -5.57 26.19
C GLY A 204 19.00 -6.05 24.75
N TYR A 205 17.93 -6.52 24.13
CA TYR A 205 17.94 -6.82 22.69
C TYR A 205 18.19 -5.55 21.89
N THR A 206 19.25 -5.55 21.11
CA THR A 206 19.58 -4.53 20.11
C THR A 206 19.44 -5.13 18.72
N PRO A 207 19.34 -4.33 17.65
CA PRO A 207 19.34 -4.88 16.29
C PRO A 207 20.50 -5.85 16.04
N GLY A 208 21.73 -5.50 16.50
CA GLY A 208 22.90 -6.39 16.38
C GLY A 208 22.78 -7.69 17.15
N THR A 209 22.13 -7.72 18.32
CA THR A 209 21.88 -8.97 19.07
C THR A 209 20.81 -9.81 18.43
N MET A 210 19.77 -9.19 17.83
CA MET A 210 18.73 -9.90 17.08
C MET A 210 19.29 -10.59 15.84
N PHE A 211 20.14 -9.91 15.08
CA PHE A 211 20.82 -10.51 13.92
C PHE A 211 21.71 -11.69 14.31
N ARG A 212 22.50 -11.54 15.38
CA ARG A 212 23.34 -12.66 15.89
C ARG A 212 22.54 -13.84 16.41
N LEU A 213 21.33 -13.61 16.91
CA LEU A 213 20.46 -14.70 17.36
C LEU A 213 19.83 -15.45 16.17
N ALA A 214 19.65 -14.76 15.04
CA ALA A 214 19.08 -15.34 13.83
C ALA A 214 20.08 -16.15 12.98
N GLU A 215 21.41 -15.96 13.17
CA GLU A 215 22.48 -16.73 12.55
C GLU A 215 22.60 -18.12 13.19
#